data_552b3560658c7911ecad67431aef04d8
#
_entry.id   552b3560658c7911ecad67431aef04d8
#
_cell.length_a   1.000
_cell.length_b   1.000
_cell.length_c   1.000
_cell.angle_alpha   90.00
_cell.angle_beta   90.00
_cell.angle_gamma   90.00
#
_symmetry.space_group_name_H-M   'P 1'
#
loop_
_entity.id
_entity.type
_entity.pdbx_description
1 polymer ?
#
loop_
_entity_poly.entity_id
_entity_poly.type
_entity_poly.pdbx_seq_one_letter_code
_entity_poly.pdbx_strand_id
1 'polypeptide(L)'
;MIRFAAFFLLLMAAAPLAAQDARFNDRAAMSRFKGNQNASVVVFEFADFQCPYCARFAREIFPRIDSAYVRTGKIQWIFVNMPLPNHPHAWAASEAAMCAGAVSEKFWPMHDRLFSAQAEWTAAADPAAHMQRYARDAGVALEGFQACVQSDRTAALLVRDVMYATNARVSGTPAFMINNDTVFVGMKSFEEWRDLLEAALKRPKQ
;
A
#
# COMPACT_ATOMS: atom_id res chain seq x y z
N MET A 1 2.70 65.10 3.85
CA MET A 1 2.12 63.96 3.07
C MET A 1 2.56 62.66 3.75
N ILE A 2 1.70 62.08 4.58
CA ILE A 2 1.98 60.85 5.33
C ILE A 2 1.37 59.70 4.55
N ARG A 3 2.25 58.79 4.04
CA ARG A 3 1.81 57.57 3.32
C ARG A 3 1.54 56.49 4.36
N PHE A 4 0.28 56.13 4.59
CA PHE A 4 -0.11 54.94 5.31
C PHE A 4 0.14 53.70 4.44
N ALA A 5 1.14 52.88 4.78
CA ALA A 5 1.33 51.56 4.23
C ALA A 5 0.36 50.60 4.94
N ALA A 6 -0.69 50.18 4.25
CA ALA A 6 -1.59 49.14 4.75
C ALA A 6 -0.87 47.79 4.69
N PHE A 7 -0.52 47.23 5.85
CA PHE A 7 0.00 45.88 5.99
C PHE A 7 -1.20 44.91 5.93
N PHE A 8 -1.37 44.26 4.76
CA PHE A 8 -2.34 43.19 4.64
C PHE A 8 -1.77 41.93 5.31
N LEU A 9 -2.20 41.67 6.56
CA LEU A 9 -1.97 40.41 7.25
C LEU A 9 -2.80 39.35 6.55
N LEU A 10 -2.15 38.48 5.73
CA LEU A 10 -2.78 37.26 5.21
C LEU A 10 -2.98 36.30 6.38
N LEU A 11 -4.19 36.24 6.96
CA LEU A 11 -4.58 35.15 7.85
C LEU A 11 -4.65 33.86 7.02
N MET A 12 -3.59 33.07 7.08
CA MET A 12 -3.65 31.65 6.65
C MET A 12 -4.52 30.90 7.65
N ALA A 13 -5.79 30.69 7.32
CA ALA A 13 -6.67 29.84 8.10
C ALA A 13 -6.13 28.41 8.09
N ALA A 14 -5.63 27.94 9.24
CA ALA A 14 -5.24 26.54 9.40
C ALA A 14 -6.48 25.65 9.21
N ALA A 15 -6.39 24.63 8.36
CA ALA A 15 -7.47 23.66 8.20
C ALA A 15 -7.77 22.98 9.56
N PRO A 16 -9.04 22.69 9.88
CA PRO A 16 -9.38 21.99 11.11
C PRO A 16 -8.68 20.63 11.18
N LEU A 17 -8.28 20.21 12.38
CA LEU A 17 -7.49 18.99 12.61
C LEU A 17 -8.11 17.74 11.96
N ALA A 18 -9.44 17.59 12.07
CA ALA A 18 -10.16 16.49 11.43
C ALA A 18 -10.00 16.44 9.89
N ALA A 19 -9.90 17.61 9.22
CA ALA A 19 -9.67 17.65 7.78
C ALA A 19 -8.21 17.29 7.42
N GLN A 20 -7.26 17.55 8.29
CA GLN A 20 -5.86 17.16 8.12
C GLN A 20 -5.71 15.63 8.27
N ASP A 21 -6.41 15.03 9.24
CA ASP A 21 -6.42 13.59 9.45
C ASP A 21 -7.11 12.84 8.30
N ALA A 22 -8.22 13.37 7.80
CA ALA A 22 -8.89 12.80 6.62
C ALA A 22 -7.95 12.79 5.40
N ARG A 23 -7.30 13.91 5.08
CA ARG A 23 -6.35 14.00 3.96
C ARG A 23 -5.13 13.08 4.14
N PHE A 24 -4.66 12.89 5.38
CA PHE A 24 -3.58 11.98 5.68
C PHE A 24 -3.98 10.53 5.38
N ASN A 25 -5.15 10.12 5.84
CA ASN A 25 -5.68 8.79 5.61
C ASN A 25 -5.99 8.53 4.12
N ASP A 26 -6.51 9.52 3.40
CA ASP A 26 -6.72 9.43 1.96
C ASP A 26 -5.40 9.21 1.21
N ARG A 27 -4.33 9.94 1.55
CA ARG A 27 -3.01 9.72 0.96
C ARG A 27 -2.48 8.32 1.25
N ALA A 28 -2.59 7.86 2.51
CA ALA A 28 -2.20 6.50 2.87
C ALA A 28 -2.97 5.46 2.04
N ALA A 29 -4.27 5.61 1.92
CA ALA A 29 -5.13 4.70 1.17
C ALA A 29 -4.80 4.72 -0.34
N MET A 30 -4.64 5.90 -0.92
CA MET A 30 -4.39 6.05 -2.36
C MET A 30 -2.99 5.66 -2.79
N SER A 31 -1.98 5.80 -1.91
CA SER A 31 -0.58 5.50 -2.22
C SER A 31 -0.31 4.02 -2.56
N ARG A 32 -1.19 3.11 -2.12
CA ARG A 32 -1.12 1.67 -2.40
C ARG A 32 -1.80 1.26 -3.71
N PHE A 33 -2.38 2.22 -4.42
CA PHE A 33 -2.93 2.02 -5.75
C PHE A 33 -1.83 2.22 -6.80
N LYS A 34 -1.82 1.39 -7.83
CA LYS A 34 -0.86 1.46 -8.93
C LYS A 34 -1.57 1.26 -10.26
N GLY A 35 -1.12 1.95 -11.29
CA GLY A 35 -1.71 1.88 -12.64
C GLY A 35 -2.83 2.90 -12.86
N ASN A 36 -3.73 2.60 -13.78
CA ASN A 36 -4.77 3.52 -14.21
C ASN A 36 -6.03 3.39 -13.33
N GLN A 37 -6.37 4.45 -12.62
CA GLN A 37 -7.56 4.48 -11.75
C GLN A 37 -8.89 4.34 -12.52
N ASN A 38 -8.90 4.60 -13.83
CA ASN A 38 -10.06 4.45 -14.71
C ASN A 38 -10.04 3.14 -15.50
N ALA A 39 -9.13 2.20 -15.17
CA ALA A 39 -9.09 0.91 -15.84
C ALA A 39 -10.38 0.12 -15.61
N SER A 40 -10.78 -0.67 -16.61
CA SER A 40 -11.93 -1.57 -16.49
C SER A 40 -11.64 -2.83 -15.68
N VAL A 41 -10.37 -3.12 -15.47
CA VAL A 41 -9.90 -4.26 -14.67
C VAL A 41 -9.16 -3.75 -13.46
N VAL A 42 -9.65 -4.14 -12.28
CA VAL A 42 -9.03 -3.83 -10.98
C VAL A 42 -8.63 -5.15 -10.33
N VAL A 43 -7.38 -5.23 -9.90
CA VAL A 43 -6.86 -6.38 -9.14
C VAL A 43 -6.60 -5.95 -7.71
N PHE A 44 -7.19 -6.66 -6.76
CA PHE A 44 -6.89 -6.56 -5.34
C PHE A 44 -5.92 -7.68 -4.97
N GLU A 45 -4.78 -7.30 -4.40
CA GLU A 45 -3.80 -8.21 -3.83
C GLU A 45 -3.91 -8.17 -2.31
N PHE A 46 -4.35 -9.25 -1.68
CA PHE A 46 -4.35 -9.43 -0.23
C PHE A 46 -3.02 -10.06 0.18
N ALA A 47 -2.20 -9.29 0.87
CA ALA A 47 -0.84 -9.71 1.15
C ALA A 47 -0.37 -9.32 2.55
N ASP A 48 0.58 -10.10 3.04
CA ASP A 48 1.26 -9.97 4.31
C ASP A 48 2.75 -9.79 4.06
N PHE A 49 3.32 -8.71 4.57
CA PHE A 49 4.74 -8.42 4.37
C PHE A 49 5.68 -9.46 4.98
N GLN A 50 5.24 -10.22 5.98
CA GLN A 50 6.03 -11.29 6.58
C GLN A 50 5.81 -12.66 5.90
N CYS A 51 4.80 -12.80 5.04
CA CYS A 51 4.53 -14.05 4.32
C CYS A 51 5.61 -14.32 3.25
N PRO A 52 6.30 -15.47 3.27
CA PRO A 52 7.35 -15.78 2.30
C PRO A 52 6.84 -15.95 0.88
N TYR A 53 5.61 -16.43 0.71
CA TYR A 53 4.97 -16.54 -0.60
C TYR A 53 4.60 -15.19 -1.20
N CYS A 54 4.20 -14.21 -0.36
CA CYS A 54 4.00 -12.82 -0.80
C CYS A 54 5.31 -12.19 -1.27
N ALA A 55 6.39 -12.40 -0.53
CA ALA A 55 7.71 -11.90 -0.94
C ALA A 55 8.19 -12.55 -2.25
N ARG A 56 7.93 -13.83 -2.43
CA ARG A 56 8.24 -14.52 -3.67
C ARG A 56 7.42 -13.97 -4.85
N PHE A 57 6.12 -13.79 -4.67
CA PHE A 57 5.26 -13.18 -5.68
C PHE A 57 5.73 -11.77 -6.07
N ALA A 58 5.99 -10.92 -5.08
CA ALA A 58 6.45 -9.55 -5.28
C ALA A 58 7.78 -9.45 -6.05
N ARG A 59 8.69 -10.42 -5.85
CA ARG A 59 9.99 -10.42 -6.52
C ARG A 59 10.01 -11.11 -7.89
N GLU A 60 9.23 -12.18 -8.06
CA GLU A 60 9.36 -13.06 -9.24
C GLU A 60 8.26 -12.83 -10.28
N ILE A 61 7.03 -12.57 -9.83
CA ILE A 61 5.85 -12.53 -10.70
C ILE A 61 5.35 -11.10 -10.92
N PHE A 62 5.15 -10.33 -9.83
CA PHE A 62 4.57 -9.00 -9.92
C PHE A 62 5.34 -8.04 -10.86
N PRO A 63 6.68 -8.03 -10.95
CA PRO A 63 7.38 -7.14 -11.88
C PRO A 63 7.02 -7.36 -13.34
N ARG A 64 6.70 -8.60 -13.73
CA ARG A 64 6.24 -8.93 -15.09
C ARG A 64 4.82 -8.43 -15.33
N ILE A 65 3.94 -8.58 -14.35
CA ILE A 65 2.56 -8.05 -14.39
C ILE A 65 2.61 -6.52 -14.43
N ASP A 66 3.39 -5.90 -13.55
CA ASP A 66 3.56 -4.44 -13.49
C ASP A 66 4.00 -3.89 -14.86
N SER A 67 5.02 -4.50 -15.46
CA SER A 67 5.54 -4.07 -16.76
C SER A 67 4.52 -4.23 -17.89
N ALA A 68 3.79 -5.35 -17.94
CA ALA A 68 2.93 -5.67 -19.06
C ALA A 68 1.53 -5.04 -18.98
N TYR A 69 1.02 -4.80 -17.76
CA TYR A 69 -0.38 -4.44 -17.53
C TYR A 69 -0.56 -3.16 -16.69
N VAL A 70 0.16 -3.02 -15.56
CA VAL A 70 -0.05 -1.91 -14.64
C VAL A 70 0.53 -0.62 -15.21
N ARG A 71 1.83 -0.59 -15.53
CA ARG A 71 2.51 0.58 -16.10
C ARG A 71 2.01 0.96 -17.50
N THR A 72 1.43 0.03 -18.22
CA THR A 72 0.78 0.32 -19.52
C THR A 72 -0.62 0.88 -19.37
N GLY A 73 -1.14 1.01 -18.14
CA GLY A 73 -2.46 1.56 -17.86
C GLY A 73 -3.63 0.64 -18.20
N LYS A 74 -3.38 -0.63 -18.54
CA LYS A 74 -4.43 -1.61 -18.88
C LYS A 74 -5.28 -1.99 -17.66
N ILE A 75 -4.63 -2.07 -16.48
CA ILE A 75 -5.27 -2.44 -15.21
C ILE A 75 -4.91 -1.46 -14.10
N GLN A 76 -5.73 -1.48 -13.06
CA GLN A 76 -5.40 -0.95 -11.74
C GLN A 76 -5.01 -2.10 -10.81
N TRP A 77 -4.00 -1.88 -9.98
CA TRP A 77 -3.56 -2.81 -8.93
C TRP A 77 -3.68 -2.14 -7.57
N ILE A 78 -4.30 -2.83 -6.61
CA ILE A 78 -4.53 -2.33 -5.25
C ILE A 78 -3.96 -3.32 -4.26
N PHE A 79 -3.01 -2.87 -3.44
CA PHE A 79 -2.48 -3.67 -2.33
C PHE A 79 -3.41 -3.55 -1.12
N VAL A 80 -3.83 -4.67 -0.56
CA VAL A 80 -4.68 -4.77 0.64
C VAL A 80 -3.88 -5.49 1.73
N ASN A 81 -3.62 -4.80 2.83
CA ASN A 81 -2.86 -5.37 3.93
C ASN A 81 -3.65 -6.48 4.64
N MET A 82 -3.06 -7.63 4.77
CA MET A 82 -3.64 -8.77 5.49
C MET A 82 -2.58 -9.41 6.41
N PRO A 83 -2.15 -8.69 7.47
CA PRO A 83 -1.22 -9.25 8.45
C PRO A 83 -1.83 -10.46 9.14
N LEU A 84 -1.17 -11.62 9.04
CA LEU A 84 -1.65 -12.86 9.61
C LEU A 84 -1.30 -12.95 11.10
N PRO A 85 -2.16 -13.54 11.94
CA PRO A 85 -1.95 -13.58 13.40
C PRO A 85 -0.68 -14.33 13.85
N ASN A 86 -0.18 -15.26 13.03
CA ASN A 86 1.03 -16.03 13.29
C ASN A 86 2.31 -15.34 12.78
N HIS A 87 2.20 -14.13 12.24
CA HIS A 87 3.31 -13.32 11.74
C HIS A 87 3.52 -12.10 12.65
N PRO A 88 4.37 -12.18 13.70
CA PRO A 88 4.41 -11.19 14.77
C PRO A 88 4.81 -9.77 14.33
N HIS A 89 5.52 -9.64 13.21
CA HIS A 89 5.98 -8.34 12.70
C HIS A 89 5.16 -7.82 11.51
N ALA A 90 4.18 -8.58 11.02
CA ALA A 90 3.43 -8.24 9.82
C ALA A 90 2.62 -6.94 9.97
N TRP A 91 2.03 -6.71 11.16
CA TRP A 91 1.30 -5.47 11.45
C TRP A 91 2.20 -4.25 11.36
N ALA A 92 3.35 -4.28 12.05
CA ALA A 92 4.31 -3.18 12.05
C ALA A 92 4.87 -2.89 10.65
N ALA A 93 5.11 -3.93 9.84
CA ALA A 93 5.54 -3.76 8.45
C ALA A 93 4.45 -3.12 7.58
N SER A 94 3.19 -3.53 7.74
CA SER A 94 2.04 -2.94 7.05
C SER A 94 1.87 -1.47 7.43
N GLU A 95 1.97 -1.15 8.71
CA GLU A 95 1.89 0.22 9.19
C GLU A 95 3.03 1.09 8.66
N ALA A 96 4.26 0.58 8.66
CA ALA A 96 5.41 1.27 8.08
C ALA A 96 5.19 1.59 6.59
N ALA A 97 4.67 0.64 5.80
CA ALA A 97 4.38 0.88 4.38
C ALA A 97 3.28 1.95 4.21
N MET A 98 2.21 1.89 5.00
CA MET A 98 1.12 2.86 4.96
C MET A 98 1.59 4.25 5.41
N CYS A 99 2.41 4.36 6.46
CA CYS A 99 3.02 5.61 6.90
C CYS A 99 3.94 6.22 5.84
N ALA A 100 4.77 5.39 5.17
CA ALA A 100 5.60 5.85 4.06
C ALA A 100 4.75 6.42 2.91
N GLY A 101 3.62 5.79 2.63
CA GLY A 101 2.63 6.27 1.67
C GLY A 101 1.99 7.60 2.08
N ALA A 102 1.50 7.70 3.32
CA ALA A 102 0.82 8.88 3.83
C ALA A 102 1.71 10.12 3.89
N VAL A 103 2.98 9.93 4.29
CA VAL A 103 3.94 11.02 4.53
C VAL A 103 4.59 11.49 3.24
N SER A 104 4.95 10.58 2.34
CA SER A 104 5.82 10.90 1.20
C SER A 104 5.41 10.21 -0.13
N GLU A 105 4.22 9.60 -0.20
CA GLU A 105 3.75 8.83 -1.36
C GLU A 105 4.70 7.67 -1.74
N LYS A 106 5.40 7.11 -0.73
CA LYS A 106 6.43 6.09 -0.90
C LYS A 106 5.98 4.68 -0.48
N PHE A 107 4.66 4.38 -0.59
CA PHE A 107 4.18 3.03 -0.31
C PHE A 107 4.92 1.97 -1.12
N TRP A 108 4.97 2.10 -2.44
CA TRP A 108 5.57 1.09 -3.32
C TRP A 108 7.09 0.96 -3.16
N PRO A 109 7.89 2.03 -3.05
CA PRO A 109 9.29 1.89 -2.68
C PRO A 109 9.53 1.20 -1.34
N MET A 110 8.67 1.47 -0.33
CA MET A 110 8.73 0.79 0.96
C MET A 110 8.30 -0.67 0.85
N HIS A 111 7.23 -0.97 0.10
CA HIS A 111 6.77 -2.32 -0.23
C HIS A 111 7.90 -3.17 -0.83
N ASP A 112 8.55 -2.65 -1.89
CA ASP A 112 9.61 -3.37 -2.57
C ASP A 112 10.80 -3.64 -1.63
N ARG A 113 11.11 -2.68 -0.76
CA ARG A 113 12.19 -2.84 0.21
C ARG A 113 11.85 -3.85 1.30
N LEU A 114 10.62 -3.83 1.83
CA LEU A 114 10.16 -4.78 2.82
C LEU A 114 10.21 -6.22 2.29
N PHE A 115 9.73 -6.47 1.09
CA PHE A 115 9.76 -7.81 0.50
C PHE A 115 11.15 -8.25 0.06
N SER A 116 11.99 -7.35 -0.48
CA SER A 116 13.35 -7.70 -0.89
C SER A 116 14.26 -8.02 0.29
N ALA A 117 14.06 -7.38 1.43
CA ALA A 117 14.84 -7.57 2.66
C ALA A 117 14.09 -8.42 3.71
N GLN A 118 13.06 -9.16 3.33
CA GLN A 118 12.17 -9.85 4.28
C GLN A 118 12.93 -10.72 5.29
N ALA A 119 13.89 -11.52 4.85
CA ALA A 119 14.67 -12.39 5.74
C ALA A 119 15.46 -11.61 6.80
N GLU A 120 15.86 -10.38 6.49
CA GLU A 120 16.66 -9.52 7.38
C GLU A 120 15.80 -9.01 8.56
N TRP A 121 14.66 -8.39 8.28
CA TRP A 121 13.85 -7.77 9.33
C TRP A 121 12.94 -8.75 10.06
N THR A 122 12.57 -9.88 9.44
CA THR A 122 11.77 -10.91 10.12
C THR A 122 12.56 -11.71 11.15
N ALA A 123 13.89 -11.77 11.01
CA ALA A 123 14.79 -12.41 11.98
C ALA A 123 15.10 -11.50 13.19
N ALA A 124 14.81 -10.20 13.11
CA ALA A 124 15.08 -9.28 14.20
C ALA A 124 14.07 -9.44 15.33
N ALA A 125 14.54 -9.33 16.59
CA ALA A 125 13.63 -9.29 17.74
C ALA A 125 12.72 -8.06 17.72
N ASP A 126 13.26 -6.91 17.25
CA ASP A 126 12.51 -5.67 16.97
C ASP A 126 12.87 -5.16 15.57
N PRO A 127 11.92 -5.16 14.64
CA PRO A 127 12.17 -4.70 13.28
C PRO A 127 12.12 -3.18 13.10
N ALA A 128 11.81 -2.39 14.14
CA ALA A 128 11.59 -0.93 14.02
C ALA A 128 12.79 -0.19 13.40
N ALA A 129 14.02 -0.56 13.80
CA ALA A 129 15.24 0.05 13.22
C ALA A 129 15.39 -0.25 11.72
N HIS A 130 14.98 -1.44 11.29
CA HIS A 130 14.95 -1.83 9.89
C HIS A 130 13.91 -1.00 9.12
N MET A 131 12.70 -0.84 9.67
CA MET A 131 11.64 -0.05 9.06
C MET A 131 12.06 1.40 8.85
N GLN A 132 12.71 2.02 9.83
CA GLN A 132 13.25 3.39 9.73
C GLN A 132 14.35 3.51 8.68
N ARG A 133 15.25 2.53 8.62
CA ARG A 133 16.30 2.49 7.59
C ARG A 133 15.69 2.38 6.20
N TYR A 134 14.73 1.49 6.01
CA TYR A 134 14.05 1.30 4.72
C TYR A 134 13.24 2.52 4.29
N ALA A 135 12.58 3.20 5.23
CA ALA A 135 11.90 4.46 4.98
C ALA A 135 12.88 5.55 4.50
N ARG A 136 14.05 5.65 5.16
CA ARG A 136 15.11 6.57 4.72
C ARG A 136 15.60 6.25 3.32
N ASP A 137 15.91 4.98 3.05
CA ASP A 137 16.41 4.49 1.76
C ASP A 137 15.37 4.73 0.64
N ALA A 138 14.07 4.65 0.96
CA ALA A 138 12.97 4.96 0.07
C ALA A 138 12.73 6.47 -0.14
N GLY A 139 13.45 7.34 0.58
CA GLY A 139 13.28 8.79 0.50
C GLY A 139 12.05 9.32 1.23
N VAL A 140 11.63 8.65 2.31
CA VAL A 140 10.54 9.11 3.18
C VAL A 140 11.03 10.18 4.15
N ALA A 141 10.23 11.21 4.39
CA ALA A 141 10.49 12.23 5.43
C ALA A 141 10.40 11.58 6.82
N LEU A 142 11.57 11.33 7.45
CA LEU A 142 11.68 10.47 8.64
C LEU A 142 10.93 10.99 9.85
N GLU A 143 10.92 12.30 10.11
CA GLU A 143 10.19 12.89 11.24
C GLU A 143 8.69 12.57 11.14
N GLY A 144 8.08 12.81 9.98
CA GLY A 144 6.69 12.49 9.74
C GLY A 144 6.40 10.99 9.78
N PHE A 145 7.33 10.17 9.30
CA PHE A 145 7.24 8.71 9.35
C PHE A 145 7.24 8.20 10.79
N GLN A 146 8.20 8.66 11.61
CA GLN A 146 8.29 8.28 13.01
C GLN A 146 7.05 8.70 13.79
N ALA A 147 6.59 9.95 13.61
CA ALA A 147 5.36 10.44 14.23
C ALA A 147 4.13 9.61 13.82
N CYS A 148 4.04 9.18 12.54
CA CYS A 148 2.96 8.34 12.05
C CYS A 148 2.94 6.98 12.73
N VAL A 149 4.09 6.28 12.76
CA VAL A 149 4.21 4.94 13.37
C VAL A 149 3.99 4.99 14.89
N GLN A 150 4.59 5.96 15.58
CA GLN A 150 4.45 6.10 17.06
C GLN A 150 3.02 6.38 17.52
N SER A 151 2.20 6.98 16.66
CA SER A 151 0.81 7.34 16.98
C SER A 151 -0.22 6.38 16.36
N ASP A 152 0.20 5.24 15.80
CA ASP A 152 -0.67 4.25 15.14
C ASP A 152 -1.63 4.91 14.12
N ARG A 153 -1.16 5.94 13.43
CA ARG A 153 -2.02 6.85 12.67
C ARG A 153 -2.74 6.18 11.51
N THR A 154 -2.17 5.09 10.98
CA THR A 154 -2.76 4.30 9.89
C THR A 154 -3.48 3.04 10.36
N ALA A 155 -3.50 2.74 11.66
CA ALA A 155 -4.09 1.51 12.22
C ALA A 155 -5.56 1.30 11.81
N ALA A 156 -6.36 2.36 11.79
CA ALA A 156 -7.77 2.26 11.36
C ALA A 156 -7.91 1.81 9.90
N LEU A 157 -6.97 2.18 9.02
CA LEU A 157 -6.95 1.72 7.63
C LEU A 157 -6.56 0.24 7.54
N LEU A 158 -5.60 -0.20 8.35
CA LEU A 158 -5.20 -1.61 8.41
C LEU A 158 -6.35 -2.49 8.91
N VAL A 159 -7.07 -2.04 9.94
CA VAL A 159 -8.27 -2.74 10.43
C VAL A 159 -9.30 -2.86 9.31
N ARG A 160 -9.54 -1.80 8.53
CA ARG A 160 -10.47 -1.84 7.38
C ARG A 160 -10.00 -2.82 6.30
N ASP A 161 -8.71 -2.92 6.04
CA ASP A 161 -8.14 -3.89 5.10
C ASP A 161 -8.38 -5.32 5.57
N VAL A 162 -8.10 -5.61 6.85
CA VAL A 162 -8.34 -6.94 7.45
C VAL A 162 -9.83 -7.28 7.41
N MET A 163 -10.72 -6.34 7.72
CA MET A 163 -12.16 -6.53 7.61
C MET A 163 -12.59 -6.80 6.17
N TYR A 164 -12.02 -6.07 5.21
CA TYR A 164 -12.30 -6.30 3.78
C TYR A 164 -11.86 -7.70 3.35
N ALA A 165 -10.66 -8.13 3.71
CA ALA A 165 -10.17 -9.48 3.44
C ALA A 165 -11.07 -10.55 4.08
N THR A 166 -11.50 -10.35 5.33
CA THR A 166 -12.42 -11.25 6.04
C THR A 166 -13.78 -11.36 5.34
N ASN A 167 -14.37 -10.23 4.96
CA ASN A 167 -15.65 -10.19 4.25
C ASN A 167 -15.55 -10.84 2.86
N ALA A 168 -14.41 -10.70 2.20
CA ALA A 168 -14.10 -11.37 0.94
C ALA A 168 -13.74 -12.85 1.12
N ARG A 169 -13.78 -13.39 2.36
CA ARG A 169 -13.45 -14.78 2.71
C ARG A 169 -12.04 -15.20 2.27
N VAL A 170 -11.09 -14.29 2.36
CA VAL A 170 -9.68 -14.59 2.09
C VAL A 170 -9.15 -15.50 3.19
N SER A 171 -8.66 -16.68 2.82
CA SER A 171 -8.21 -17.72 3.77
C SER A 171 -6.69 -17.79 3.95
N GLY A 172 -5.92 -16.98 3.21
CA GLY A 172 -4.46 -16.98 3.30
C GLY A 172 -3.83 -15.98 2.32
N THR A 173 -2.51 -15.84 2.38
CA THR A 173 -1.76 -14.88 1.56
C THR A 173 -0.63 -15.55 0.76
N PRO A 174 -0.28 -15.04 -0.44
CA PRO A 174 -1.02 -14.00 -1.15
C PRO A 174 -2.36 -14.52 -1.65
N ALA A 175 -3.37 -13.64 -1.70
CA ALA A 175 -4.62 -13.92 -2.38
C ALA A 175 -4.98 -12.75 -3.29
N PHE A 176 -5.81 -13.02 -4.28
CA PHE A 176 -6.12 -12.03 -5.30
C PHE A 176 -7.60 -12.08 -5.68
N MET A 177 -8.13 -10.92 -6.05
CA MET A 177 -9.49 -10.78 -6.56
C MET A 177 -9.47 -9.83 -7.76
N ILE A 178 -10.12 -10.22 -8.84
CA ILE A 178 -10.23 -9.41 -10.07
C ILE A 178 -11.68 -8.92 -10.18
N ASN A 179 -11.87 -7.58 -10.25
CA ASN A 179 -13.19 -6.94 -10.43
C ASN A 179 -14.28 -7.39 -9.42
N ASN A 180 -13.91 -7.59 -8.14
CA ASN A 180 -14.82 -8.11 -7.10
C ASN A 180 -15.45 -9.48 -7.43
N ASP A 181 -14.81 -10.24 -8.31
CA ASP A 181 -15.18 -11.62 -8.64
C ASP A 181 -14.57 -12.60 -7.61
N THR A 182 -14.46 -13.86 -7.94
CA THR A 182 -13.96 -14.89 -7.04
C THR A 182 -12.53 -14.65 -6.59
N VAL A 183 -12.30 -14.80 -5.28
CA VAL A 183 -10.96 -14.78 -4.68
C VAL A 183 -10.26 -16.10 -4.99
N PHE A 184 -9.00 -16.02 -5.38
CA PHE A 184 -8.10 -17.18 -5.41
C PHE A 184 -6.88 -16.95 -4.51
N VAL A 185 -6.45 -18.00 -3.81
CA VAL A 185 -5.35 -17.97 -2.87
C VAL A 185 -4.12 -18.66 -3.48
N GLY A 186 -2.95 -18.14 -3.18
CA GLY A 186 -1.67 -18.68 -3.61
C GLY A 186 -1.13 -18.06 -4.90
N MET A 187 0.10 -18.43 -5.22
CA MET A 187 0.80 -17.92 -6.39
C MET A 187 0.34 -18.62 -7.66
N LYS A 188 0.28 -17.84 -8.74
CA LYS A 188 0.13 -18.31 -10.11
C LYS A 188 1.36 -17.91 -10.91
N SER A 189 1.68 -18.68 -11.95
CA SER A 189 2.69 -18.30 -12.93
C SER A 189 2.30 -17.02 -13.68
N PHE A 190 3.27 -16.35 -14.30
CA PHE A 190 2.96 -15.19 -15.12
C PHE A 190 2.06 -15.54 -16.31
N GLU A 191 2.19 -16.72 -16.88
CA GLU A 191 1.39 -17.22 -17.98
C GLU A 191 -0.08 -17.37 -17.56
N GLU A 192 -0.35 -17.95 -16.38
CA GLU A 192 -1.71 -18.01 -15.82
C GLU A 192 -2.27 -16.61 -15.51
N TRP A 193 -1.43 -15.70 -14.99
CA TRP A 193 -1.81 -14.28 -14.77
C TRP A 193 -2.18 -13.59 -16.07
N ARG A 194 -1.36 -13.78 -17.11
CA ARG A 194 -1.63 -13.23 -18.44
C ARG A 194 -3.01 -13.69 -18.93
N ASP A 195 -3.30 -14.97 -18.86
CA ASP A 195 -4.54 -15.55 -19.38
C ASP A 195 -5.75 -15.03 -18.58
N LEU A 196 -5.65 -14.88 -17.25
CA LEU A 196 -6.68 -14.29 -16.40
C LEU A 196 -6.93 -12.81 -16.74
N LEU A 197 -5.87 -12.02 -16.88
CA LEU A 197 -5.97 -10.58 -17.15
C LEU A 197 -6.49 -10.32 -18.57
N GLU A 198 -6.03 -11.05 -19.56
CA GLU A 198 -6.53 -10.94 -20.95
C GLU A 198 -8.02 -11.35 -21.04
N ALA A 199 -8.45 -12.37 -20.28
CA ALA A 199 -9.86 -12.73 -20.19
C ALA A 199 -10.71 -11.64 -19.52
N ALA A 200 -10.19 -11.04 -18.43
CA ALA A 200 -10.87 -9.95 -17.73
C ALA A 200 -11.01 -8.70 -18.60
N LEU A 201 -9.96 -8.35 -19.36
CA LEU A 201 -9.94 -7.18 -20.27
C LEU A 201 -10.92 -7.30 -21.43
N LYS A 202 -11.29 -8.52 -21.83
CA LYS A 202 -12.29 -8.77 -22.88
C LYS A 202 -13.74 -8.69 -22.41
N ARG A 203 -13.98 -8.69 -21.08
CA ARG A 203 -15.34 -8.55 -20.53
C ARG A 203 -15.84 -7.11 -20.69
N PRO A 204 -17.13 -6.89 -21.05
CA PRO A 204 -17.71 -5.56 -21.05
C PRO A 204 -17.58 -4.91 -19.67
N LYS A 205 -17.44 -3.57 -19.62
CA LYS A 205 -17.55 -2.84 -18.35
C LYS A 205 -18.95 -3.11 -17.75
N GLN A 206 -18.97 -3.61 -16.52
CA GLN A 206 -20.19 -3.73 -15.74
C GLN A 206 -20.58 -2.37 -15.18
#